data_25b5a9e5b1bc64fc89453f9358cbec84
#
_entry.id   25b5a9e5b1bc64fc89453f9358cbec84
#
_cell.length_a   1.000
_cell.length_b   1.000
_cell.length_c   1.000
_cell.angle_alpha   90.00
_cell.angle_beta   90.00
_cell.angle_gamma   90.00
#
_symmetry.space_group_name_H-M   'P 1'
#
loop_
_entity.id
_entity.type
_entity.pdbx_description
1 polymer ?
#
loop_
_entity_poly.entity_id
_entity_poly.type
_entity_poly.pdbx_seq_one_letter_code
_entity_poly.pdbx_strand_id
1 'polypeptide(L)'
;MKSKLSENSERLYMSQSALQAINGVYMSIFYVNLPEDSYYAVRLPEVRGGAVLPRNGCYSTELCSYILSDVDQADRKRVMSICEREWLLGELAGGNEHIEVEVRHGFSPLWLRLEVHMVASKEGRPRTAIIALRNISAEKQRELEYYDEEKKAKHALEEAYDSLNRANQAKSDFLSRMSHDIRTPMNAIIGMTDLAQSNLNNRDKIEDCLSKISLSGSHLLDLINKVLDMSKIESGNVGLSEDAFCLEELVEEVSLIVKPDMDSKGQELSISLKEIDHHAVYGDAVRVKQILINLLSNAVKYTSDRGHIAVSLEEKLSSESGVGCFEFVVEDDGIGMAPEFLEKLFMPFERAEDSRVSQVQGTGLGLAITRNLVQMMNGTIRVESQLNRGTRFIATIYLKLAGEEDTGERSQNGNTPRTPASFPPGTCVLLAEDNELNREIVVELLSMFNITAVCAVNGREAVERFETDPPGTYALILMDIQMPVMDGYTAASAIR
;
A
#
# COMPACT_ATOMS: atom_id res chain seq x y z
N MET A 1 -71.04 -4.76 -45.64
CA MET A 1 -69.93 -5.16 -46.56
C MET A 1 -68.64 -4.35 -46.39
N LYS A 2 -68.66 -3.06 -46.08
CA LYS A 2 -67.45 -2.22 -45.87
C LYS A 2 -66.63 -2.57 -44.60
N SER A 3 -67.27 -3.05 -43.52
CA SER A 3 -66.57 -3.36 -42.29
C SER A 3 -65.67 -4.65 -42.36
N LYS A 4 -66.16 -5.66 -43.11
CA LYS A 4 -65.40 -6.92 -43.32
C LYS A 4 -64.17 -6.75 -44.25
N LEU A 5 -64.26 -5.78 -45.19
CA LEU A 5 -63.11 -5.45 -46.06
C LEU A 5 -62.02 -4.70 -45.31
N SER A 6 -62.41 -3.84 -44.36
CA SER A 6 -61.47 -3.13 -43.49
C SER A 6 -60.72 -4.09 -42.55
N GLU A 7 -61.42 -5.02 -41.89
CA GLU A 7 -60.87 -6.01 -40.99
C GLU A 7 -59.92 -7.00 -41.70
N ASN A 8 -60.25 -7.42 -42.91
CA ASN A 8 -59.36 -8.25 -43.71
C ASN A 8 -58.13 -7.49 -44.21
N SER A 9 -58.24 -6.19 -44.51
CA SER A 9 -57.07 -5.38 -44.87
C SER A 9 -56.16 -5.13 -43.72
N GLU A 10 -56.66 -4.87 -42.50
CA GLU A 10 -55.87 -4.71 -41.31
C GLU A 10 -55.17 -6.02 -40.91
N ARG A 11 -55.84 -7.17 -40.97
CA ARG A 11 -55.21 -8.48 -40.72
C ARG A 11 -54.15 -8.80 -41.77
N LEU A 12 -54.32 -8.43 -43.01
CA LEU A 12 -53.32 -8.61 -44.07
C LEU A 12 -52.12 -7.69 -43.83
N TYR A 13 -52.36 -6.44 -43.38
CA TYR A 13 -51.28 -5.48 -43.06
C TYR A 13 -50.53 -5.86 -41.83
N MET A 14 -51.18 -6.33 -40.75
CA MET A 14 -50.55 -6.85 -39.54
C MET A 14 -49.75 -8.10 -39.83
N SER A 15 -50.22 -9.02 -40.69
CA SER A 15 -49.45 -10.19 -41.08
C SER A 15 -48.22 -9.86 -41.95
N GLN A 16 -48.32 -8.85 -42.81
CA GLN A 16 -47.19 -8.37 -43.60
C GLN A 16 -46.13 -7.65 -42.75
N SER A 17 -46.53 -6.84 -41.78
CA SER A 17 -45.62 -6.16 -40.87
C SER A 17 -44.93 -7.14 -39.91
N ALA A 18 -45.62 -8.16 -39.40
CA ALA A 18 -45.06 -9.23 -38.62
C ALA A 18 -44.06 -10.07 -39.43
N LEU A 19 -44.39 -10.40 -40.67
CA LEU A 19 -43.48 -11.09 -41.60
C LEU A 19 -42.22 -10.23 -41.92
N GLN A 20 -42.39 -8.92 -42.05
CA GLN A 20 -41.23 -8.03 -42.25
C GLN A 20 -40.32 -7.94 -41.02
N ALA A 21 -40.86 -7.90 -39.81
CA ALA A 21 -40.11 -7.91 -38.57
C ALA A 21 -39.32 -9.24 -38.40
N ILE A 22 -39.98 -10.35 -38.67
CA ILE A 22 -39.37 -11.70 -38.65
C ILE A 22 -38.27 -11.82 -39.72
N ASN A 23 -38.50 -11.24 -40.91
CA ASN A 23 -37.55 -11.22 -41.99
C ASN A 23 -36.22 -10.49 -41.67
N GLY A 24 -36.19 -9.56 -40.72
CA GLY A 24 -35.00 -8.86 -40.29
C GLY A 24 -34.07 -9.71 -39.39
N VAL A 25 -34.64 -10.69 -38.70
CA VAL A 25 -33.95 -11.48 -37.66
C VAL A 25 -33.39 -12.79 -38.23
N TYR A 26 -34.13 -13.45 -39.12
CA TYR A 26 -33.75 -14.76 -39.63
C TYR A 26 -33.10 -14.67 -41.00
N MET A 27 -32.07 -15.48 -41.21
CA MET A 27 -31.37 -15.60 -42.53
C MET A 27 -32.23 -16.39 -43.52
N SER A 28 -32.87 -17.45 -43.10
CA SER A 28 -33.77 -18.27 -43.88
C SER A 28 -34.93 -18.79 -43.05
N ILE A 29 -36.10 -18.95 -43.69
CA ILE A 29 -37.31 -19.48 -43.06
C ILE A 29 -38.01 -20.41 -44.05
N PHE A 30 -38.29 -21.61 -43.61
CA PHE A 30 -38.91 -22.66 -44.40
C PHE A 30 -40.15 -23.18 -43.68
N TYR A 31 -41.22 -23.27 -44.44
CA TYR A 31 -42.43 -23.98 -44.02
C TYR A 31 -42.38 -25.41 -44.56
N VAL A 32 -42.47 -26.38 -43.69
CA VAL A 32 -42.27 -27.80 -44.00
C VAL A 32 -43.57 -28.57 -43.74
N ASN A 33 -44.04 -29.30 -44.73
CA ASN A 33 -45.13 -30.28 -44.61
C ASN A 33 -44.51 -31.65 -44.47
N LEU A 34 -44.43 -32.14 -43.24
CA LEU A 34 -43.77 -33.39 -42.94
C LEU A 34 -44.47 -34.63 -43.52
N PRO A 35 -45.81 -34.77 -43.52
CA PRO A 35 -46.50 -35.86 -44.18
C PRO A 35 -46.27 -35.95 -45.70
N GLU A 36 -46.19 -34.83 -46.37
CA GLU A 36 -46.00 -34.76 -47.84
C GLU A 36 -44.54 -34.68 -48.26
N ASP A 37 -43.63 -34.71 -47.31
CA ASP A 37 -42.19 -34.53 -47.52
C ASP A 37 -41.84 -33.32 -48.41
N SER A 38 -42.52 -32.20 -48.18
CA SER A 38 -42.39 -31.01 -49.00
C SER A 38 -42.05 -29.77 -48.17
N TYR A 39 -41.42 -28.82 -48.79
CA TYR A 39 -41.14 -27.54 -48.16
C TYR A 39 -41.51 -26.36 -49.06
N TYR A 40 -41.74 -25.19 -48.46
CA TYR A 40 -41.88 -23.90 -49.10
C TYR A 40 -40.97 -22.89 -48.40
N ALA A 41 -40.05 -22.25 -49.17
CA ALA A 41 -39.18 -21.22 -48.61
C ALA A 41 -39.93 -19.88 -48.49
N VAL A 42 -40.19 -19.48 -47.26
CA VAL A 42 -40.79 -18.17 -46.94
C VAL A 42 -39.72 -17.09 -47.14
N ARG A 43 -38.49 -17.39 -46.71
CA ARG A 43 -37.31 -16.56 -46.93
C ARG A 43 -36.14 -17.41 -47.33
N LEU A 44 -35.46 -17.01 -48.38
CA LEU A 44 -34.14 -17.58 -48.77
C LEU A 44 -33.03 -16.60 -48.37
N PRO A 45 -31.87 -17.09 -48.00
CA PRO A 45 -30.71 -16.22 -47.76
C PRO A 45 -30.28 -15.52 -49.05
N GLU A 46 -29.64 -14.35 -48.90
CA GLU A 46 -28.98 -13.70 -50.05
C GLU A 46 -27.82 -14.59 -50.50
N VAL A 47 -27.87 -15.02 -51.77
CA VAL A 47 -26.95 -16.01 -52.36
C VAL A 47 -25.52 -15.49 -52.33
N ARG A 48 -24.68 -16.08 -51.51
CA ARG A 48 -23.23 -15.95 -51.59
C ARG A 48 -22.62 -17.29 -52.00
N GLY A 49 -22.56 -17.54 -53.32
CA GLY A 49 -21.65 -18.55 -53.88
C GLY A 49 -22.02 -20.04 -53.70
N GLY A 50 -23.27 -20.40 -53.37
CA GLY A 50 -23.72 -21.76 -53.15
C GLY A 50 -24.87 -22.20 -54.07
N ALA A 51 -25.27 -23.45 -54.02
CA ALA A 51 -26.40 -24.03 -54.78
C ALA A 51 -27.68 -23.20 -54.45
N VAL A 52 -28.39 -22.79 -55.51
CA VAL A 52 -29.65 -22.06 -55.35
C VAL A 52 -30.72 -23.07 -54.96
N LEU A 53 -31.20 -22.98 -53.70
CA LEU A 53 -32.33 -23.79 -53.26
C LEU A 53 -33.60 -23.29 -53.94
N PRO A 54 -34.41 -24.16 -54.58
CA PRO A 54 -35.73 -23.76 -55.14
C PRO A 54 -36.68 -23.29 -54.03
N ARG A 55 -37.68 -22.48 -54.40
CA ARG A 55 -38.66 -21.98 -53.42
C ARG A 55 -39.55 -23.07 -52.84
N ASN A 56 -39.67 -24.20 -53.50
CA ASN A 56 -40.42 -25.36 -53.07
C ASN A 56 -39.79 -26.63 -53.62
N GLY A 57 -39.87 -27.71 -52.86
CA GLY A 57 -39.27 -28.98 -53.23
C GLY A 57 -39.42 -30.05 -52.16
N CYS A 58 -38.58 -31.08 -52.23
CA CYS A 58 -38.60 -32.17 -51.28
C CYS A 58 -37.81 -31.81 -50.00
N TYR A 59 -38.43 -31.98 -48.84
CA TYR A 59 -37.80 -31.68 -47.55
C TYR A 59 -36.59 -32.58 -47.28
N SER A 60 -36.79 -33.89 -47.34
CA SER A 60 -35.76 -34.85 -46.90
C SER A 60 -34.49 -34.84 -47.78
N THR A 61 -34.61 -34.51 -49.05
CA THR A 61 -33.47 -34.56 -49.97
C THR A 61 -32.88 -33.20 -50.25
N GLU A 62 -33.69 -32.19 -50.56
CA GLU A 62 -33.20 -30.88 -50.98
C GLU A 62 -32.98 -29.92 -49.80
N LEU A 63 -33.99 -29.72 -48.94
CA LEU A 63 -33.83 -28.77 -47.82
C LEU A 63 -32.86 -29.28 -46.76
N CYS A 64 -32.94 -30.56 -46.39
CA CYS A 64 -31.99 -31.11 -45.41
C CYS A 64 -30.55 -31.07 -45.93
N SER A 65 -30.32 -31.39 -47.22
CA SER A 65 -28.97 -31.26 -47.82
C SER A 65 -28.48 -29.79 -47.82
N TYR A 66 -29.38 -28.84 -48.10
CA TYR A 66 -29.07 -27.43 -48.07
C TYR A 66 -28.67 -26.98 -46.67
N ILE A 67 -29.50 -27.27 -45.63
CA ILE A 67 -29.18 -26.93 -44.23
C ILE A 67 -27.85 -27.55 -43.81
N LEU A 68 -27.60 -28.84 -44.15
CA LEU A 68 -26.34 -29.50 -43.82
C LEU A 68 -25.12 -28.95 -44.56
N SER A 69 -25.32 -28.34 -45.76
CA SER A 69 -24.24 -27.72 -46.49
C SER A 69 -23.72 -26.46 -45.77
N ASP A 70 -24.63 -25.73 -45.11
CA ASP A 70 -24.30 -24.50 -44.39
C ASP A 70 -23.73 -24.73 -42.98
N VAL A 71 -23.73 -25.98 -42.48
CA VAL A 71 -23.29 -26.35 -41.14
C VAL A 71 -21.85 -26.91 -41.18
N ASP A 72 -21.03 -26.50 -40.18
CA ASP A 72 -19.67 -27.04 -39.98
C ASP A 72 -19.68 -28.60 -39.88
N GLN A 73 -18.64 -29.20 -40.38
CA GLN A 73 -18.52 -30.67 -40.44
C GLN A 73 -18.67 -31.36 -39.06
N ALA A 74 -18.21 -30.71 -38.00
CA ALA A 74 -18.31 -31.24 -36.63
C ALA A 74 -19.77 -31.25 -36.12
N ASP A 75 -20.59 -30.31 -36.55
CA ASP A 75 -21.98 -30.15 -36.11
C ASP A 75 -22.99 -30.89 -37.01
N ARG A 76 -22.59 -31.34 -38.23
CA ARG A 76 -23.45 -32.01 -39.22
C ARG A 76 -24.20 -33.22 -38.69
N LYS A 77 -23.55 -34.09 -37.93
CA LYS A 77 -24.18 -35.27 -37.38
C LYS A 77 -25.35 -34.94 -36.45
N ARG A 78 -25.16 -33.91 -35.63
CA ARG A 78 -26.16 -33.43 -34.69
C ARG A 78 -27.34 -32.79 -35.42
N VAL A 79 -27.08 -31.96 -36.43
CA VAL A 79 -28.12 -31.31 -37.21
C VAL A 79 -28.86 -32.34 -38.08
N MET A 80 -28.17 -33.32 -38.66
CA MET A 80 -28.75 -34.39 -39.44
C MET A 80 -29.81 -35.16 -38.66
N SER A 81 -29.51 -35.54 -37.40
CA SER A 81 -30.49 -36.25 -36.57
C SER A 81 -31.73 -35.44 -36.24
N ILE A 82 -31.57 -34.10 -36.09
CA ILE A 82 -32.66 -33.20 -35.79
C ILE A 82 -33.50 -32.89 -37.04
N CYS A 83 -32.92 -32.88 -38.23
CA CYS A 83 -33.61 -32.64 -39.49
C CYS A 83 -34.22 -33.92 -40.07
N GLU A 84 -34.00 -35.11 -39.48
CA GLU A 84 -34.58 -36.35 -39.95
C GLU A 84 -36.10 -36.32 -39.77
N ARG A 85 -36.82 -36.56 -40.88
CA ARG A 85 -38.29 -36.45 -40.96
C ARG A 85 -38.97 -37.33 -39.90
N GLU A 86 -38.53 -38.57 -39.75
CA GLU A 86 -39.13 -39.52 -38.81
C GLU A 86 -38.90 -39.07 -37.34
N TRP A 87 -37.73 -38.53 -37.05
CA TRP A 87 -37.39 -37.99 -35.74
C TRP A 87 -38.27 -36.76 -35.41
N LEU A 88 -38.40 -35.82 -36.34
CA LEU A 88 -39.31 -34.65 -36.18
C LEU A 88 -40.75 -35.08 -35.94
N LEU A 89 -41.25 -36.08 -36.68
CA LEU A 89 -42.60 -36.61 -36.47
C LEU A 89 -42.74 -37.27 -35.09
N GLY A 90 -41.69 -37.89 -34.58
CA GLY A 90 -41.62 -38.49 -33.24
C GLY A 90 -41.65 -37.44 -32.13
N GLU A 91 -40.82 -36.42 -32.23
CA GLU A 91 -40.79 -35.26 -31.29
C GLU A 91 -42.13 -34.49 -31.26
N LEU A 92 -42.70 -34.27 -32.42
CA LEU A 92 -44.05 -33.73 -32.58
C LEU A 92 -45.12 -34.58 -31.86
N ALA A 93 -45.07 -35.90 -31.99
CA ALA A 93 -45.99 -36.81 -31.31
C ALA A 93 -45.76 -36.81 -29.79
N GLY A 94 -44.55 -36.52 -29.33
CA GLY A 94 -44.15 -36.35 -27.92
C GLY A 94 -44.57 -35.01 -27.29
N GLY A 95 -45.07 -34.05 -28.08
CA GLY A 95 -45.56 -32.75 -27.59
C GLY A 95 -44.48 -31.67 -27.53
N ASN A 96 -43.31 -31.85 -28.11
CA ASN A 96 -42.30 -30.80 -28.25
C ASN A 96 -42.71 -29.79 -29.31
N GLU A 97 -42.95 -28.55 -28.90
CA GLU A 97 -43.40 -27.47 -29.80
C GLU A 97 -42.23 -26.66 -30.39
N HIS A 98 -41.03 -26.74 -29.76
CA HIS A 98 -39.89 -25.94 -30.17
C HIS A 98 -38.60 -26.73 -29.93
N ILE A 99 -37.70 -26.72 -30.93
CA ILE A 99 -36.37 -27.29 -30.89
C ILE A 99 -35.38 -26.24 -31.38
N GLU A 100 -34.30 -26.03 -30.66
CA GLU A 100 -33.23 -25.13 -31.09
C GLU A 100 -31.86 -25.81 -30.97
N VAL A 101 -31.00 -25.47 -31.92
CA VAL A 101 -29.62 -25.95 -31.94
C VAL A 101 -28.69 -24.86 -32.44
N GLU A 102 -27.67 -24.60 -31.68
CA GLU A 102 -26.58 -23.70 -32.08
C GLU A 102 -25.50 -24.48 -32.81
N VAL A 103 -25.08 -23.98 -33.96
CA VAL A 103 -24.11 -24.63 -34.84
C VAL A 103 -23.17 -23.61 -35.45
N ARG A 104 -22.00 -24.05 -35.85
CA ARG A 104 -21.08 -23.21 -36.63
C ARG A 104 -21.41 -23.28 -38.12
N HIS A 105 -21.28 -22.18 -38.80
CA HIS A 105 -21.40 -22.14 -40.24
C HIS A 105 -20.19 -22.79 -40.91
N GLY A 106 -20.42 -23.60 -41.98
CA GLY A 106 -19.40 -24.39 -42.62
C GLY A 106 -18.29 -23.63 -43.36
N PHE A 107 -18.58 -22.39 -43.80
CA PHE A 107 -17.71 -21.60 -44.68
C PHE A 107 -17.34 -20.22 -44.12
N SER A 108 -17.81 -19.88 -42.94
CA SER A 108 -17.56 -18.57 -42.33
C SER A 108 -17.53 -18.69 -40.81
N PRO A 109 -16.87 -17.78 -40.07
CA PRO A 109 -16.80 -17.81 -38.59
C PRO A 109 -18.12 -17.42 -37.92
N LEU A 110 -19.23 -17.67 -38.59
CA LEU A 110 -20.54 -17.35 -38.07
C LEU A 110 -21.13 -18.46 -37.20
N TRP A 111 -21.83 -18.05 -36.16
CA TRP A 111 -22.69 -18.94 -35.38
C TRP A 111 -24.12 -18.82 -35.84
N LEU A 112 -24.75 -19.95 -36.11
CA LEU A 112 -26.14 -20.06 -36.53
C LEU A 112 -26.96 -20.77 -35.44
N ARG A 113 -28.19 -20.32 -35.25
CA ARG A 113 -29.19 -21.05 -34.50
C ARG A 113 -30.23 -21.60 -35.48
N LEU A 114 -30.35 -22.91 -35.48
CA LEU A 114 -31.40 -23.63 -36.18
C LEU A 114 -32.57 -23.79 -35.21
N GLU A 115 -33.69 -23.20 -35.54
CA GLU A 115 -34.94 -23.24 -34.77
C GLU A 115 -35.99 -24.03 -35.55
N VAL A 116 -36.64 -25.00 -34.89
CA VAL A 116 -37.76 -25.75 -35.49
C VAL A 116 -38.98 -25.52 -34.62
N HIS A 117 -39.96 -24.82 -35.16
CA HIS A 117 -41.24 -24.56 -34.51
C HIS A 117 -42.33 -25.43 -35.10
N MET A 118 -43.02 -26.14 -34.25
CA MET A 118 -44.11 -27.01 -34.66
C MET A 118 -45.40 -26.20 -34.76
N VAL A 119 -46.14 -26.38 -35.88
CA VAL A 119 -47.38 -25.70 -36.10
C VAL A 119 -48.55 -26.67 -35.84
N ALA A 120 -49.36 -26.34 -34.83
CA ALA A 120 -50.52 -27.15 -34.46
C ALA A 120 -51.57 -27.20 -35.58
N SER A 121 -52.03 -28.40 -35.98
CA SER A 121 -53.15 -28.59 -36.90
C SER A 121 -54.48 -28.43 -36.16
N LYS A 122 -55.48 -27.96 -36.87
CA LYS A 122 -56.87 -27.86 -36.33
C LYS A 122 -57.47 -29.22 -35.89
N GLU A 123 -56.85 -30.34 -36.25
CA GLU A 123 -57.28 -31.68 -35.93
C GLU A 123 -56.43 -32.38 -34.84
N GLY A 124 -55.62 -31.59 -34.10
CA GLY A 124 -54.88 -32.07 -32.93
C GLY A 124 -53.62 -32.92 -33.22
N ARG A 125 -53.23 -33.11 -34.48
CA ARG A 125 -51.95 -33.72 -34.86
C ARG A 125 -51.13 -32.72 -35.61
N PRO A 126 -49.99 -32.27 -35.04
CA PRO A 126 -49.10 -31.36 -35.74
C PRO A 126 -48.52 -32.09 -36.98
N ARG A 127 -48.69 -31.47 -38.13
CA ARG A 127 -48.20 -32.03 -39.41
C ARG A 127 -47.21 -31.13 -40.11
N THR A 128 -47.01 -29.93 -39.62
CA THR A 128 -46.17 -28.92 -40.26
C THR A 128 -45.20 -28.33 -39.28
N ALA A 129 -44.05 -27.94 -39.78
CA ALA A 129 -42.99 -27.25 -38.99
C ALA A 129 -42.51 -25.97 -39.72
N ILE A 130 -42.08 -25.01 -38.97
CA ILE A 130 -41.29 -23.88 -39.48
C ILE A 130 -39.83 -24.12 -39.05
N ILE A 131 -38.96 -24.23 -40.03
CA ILE A 131 -37.50 -24.32 -39.80
C ILE A 131 -36.92 -22.95 -40.13
N ALA A 132 -36.19 -22.37 -39.18
CA ALA A 132 -35.58 -21.07 -39.33
C ALA A 132 -34.12 -21.08 -38.95
N LEU A 133 -33.29 -20.36 -39.67
CA LEU A 133 -31.88 -20.14 -39.34
C LEU A 133 -31.65 -18.67 -39.00
N ARG A 134 -31.01 -18.43 -37.88
CA ARG A 134 -30.68 -17.10 -37.40
C ARG A 134 -29.16 -16.98 -37.14
N ASN A 135 -28.59 -15.84 -37.53
CA ASN A 135 -27.21 -15.53 -37.16
C ASN A 135 -27.15 -15.03 -35.71
N ILE A 136 -26.44 -15.76 -34.89
CA ILE A 136 -26.22 -15.44 -33.46
C ILE A 136 -24.77 -15.08 -33.12
N SER A 137 -23.96 -14.75 -34.13
CA SER A 137 -22.53 -14.45 -33.93
C SER A 137 -22.31 -13.27 -32.98
N ALA A 138 -23.15 -12.24 -33.08
CA ALA A 138 -23.05 -11.07 -32.18
C ALA A 138 -23.44 -11.41 -30.72
N GLU A 139 -24.38 -12.36 -30.54
CA GLU A 139 -24.76 -12.87 -29.20
C GLU A 139 -23.60 -13.69 -28.61
N LYS A 140 -23.03 -14.59 -29.38
CA LYS A 140 -21.89 -15.40 -28.97
C LYS A 140 -20.64 -14.58 -28.69
N GLN A 141 -20.39 -13.54 -29.47
CA GLN A 141 -19.27 -12.63 -29.23
C GLN A 141 -19.42 -11.90 -27.88
N ARG A 142 -20.61 -11.38 -27.58
CA ARG A 142 -20.88 -10.73 -26.29
C ARG A 142 -20.77 -11.69 -25.11
N GLU A 143 -21.24 -12.94 -25.28
CA GLU A 143 -21.12 -13.97 -24.25
C GLU A 143 -19.65 -14.29 -23.93
N LEU A 144 -18.80 -14.39 -24.97
CA LEU A 144 -17.37 -14.60 -24.83
C LEU A 144 -16.67 -13.39 -24.19
N GLU A 145 -17.00 -12.19 -24.62
CA GLU A 145 -16.46 -10.96 -24.03
C GLU A 145 -16.82 -10.84 -22.55
N TYR A 146 -18.08 -11.08 -22.19
CA TYR A 146 -18.53 -11.08 -20.79
C TYR A 146 -17.80 -12.12 -19.95
N TYR A 147 -17.63 -13.34 -20.46
CA TYR A 147 -16.90 -14.40 -19.77
C TYR A 147 -15.41 -14.03 -19.53
N ASP A 148 -14.80 -13.39 -20.52
CA ASP A 148 -13.40 -12.96 -20.44
C ASP A 148 -13.22 -11.80 -19.44
N GLU A 149 -14.18 -10.85 -19.42
CA GLU A 149 -14.20 -9.79 -18.42
C GLU A 149 -14.43 -10.32 -17.00
N GLU A 150 -15.36 -11.25 -16.81
CA GLU A 150 -15.60 -11.89 -15.52
C GLU A 150 -14.36 -12.61 -15.01
N LYS A 151 -13.67 -13.35 -15.90
CA LYS A 151 -12.44 -14.04 -15.56
C LYS A 151 -11.32 -13.09 -15.15
N LYS A 152 -11.15 -11.97 -15.88
CA LYS A 152 -10.17 -10.92 -15.53
C LYS A 152 -10.49 -10.26 -14.19
N ALA A 153 -11.76 -9.93 -13.96
CA ALA A 153 -12.21 -9.33 -12.71
C ALA A 153 -11.99 -10.27 -11.52
N LYS A 154 -12.28 -11.57 -11.69
CA LYS A 154 -12.04 -12.58 -10.67
C LYS A 154 -10.55 -12.70 -10.32
N HIS A 155 -9.68 -12.75 -11.33
CA HIS A 155 -8.23 -12.83 -11.11
C HIS A 155 -7.68 -11.60 -10.38
N ALA A 156 -8.13 -10.39 -10.79
CA ALA A 156 -7.73 -9.16 -10.11
C ALA A 156 -8.21 -9.12 -8.63
N LEU A 157 -9.41 -9.65 -8.37
CA LEU A 157 -9.94 -9.75 -7.01
C LEU A 157 -9.13 -10.74 -6.14
N GLU A 158 -8.76 -11.90 -6.70
CA GLU A 158 -7.92 -12.88 -6.01
C GLU A 158 -6.53 -12.29 -5.67
N GLU A 159 -5.89 -11.59 -6.60
CA GLU A 159 -4.61 -10.91 -6.36
C GLU A 159 -4.71 -9.82 -5.28
N ALA A 160 -5.77 -9.01 -5.33
CA ALA A 160 -6.02 -7.98 -4.31
C ALA A 160 -6.28 -8.59 -2.92
N TYR A 161 -7.04 -9.69 -2.87
CA TYR A 161 -7.32 -10.41 -1.62
C TYR A 161 -6.06 -11.03 -1.01
N ASP A 162 -5.20 -11.63 -1.82
CA ASP A 162 -3.92 -12.20 -1.37
C ASP A 162 -2.96 -11.11 -0.87
N SER A 163 -2.95 -9.96 -1.54
CA SER A 163 -2.15 -8.80 -1.11
C SER A 163 -2.65 -8.26 0.24
N LEU A 164 -3.97 -8.12 0.41
CA LEU A 164 -4.60 -7.68 1.66
C LEU A 164 -4.31 -8.64 2.82
N ASN A 165 -4.41 -9.94 2.57
CA ASN A 165 -4.12 -10.96 3.59
C ASN A 165 -2.66 -10.92 4.03
N ARG A 166 -1.71 -10.78 3.10
CA ARG A 166 -0.29 -10.62 3.41
C ARG A 166 -0.04 -9.37 4.26
N ALA A 167 -0.63 -8.25 3.91
CA ALA A 167 -0.52 -7.00 4.68
C ALA A 167 -1.12 -7.16 6.10
N ASN A 168 -2.28 -7.80 6.22
CA ASN A 168 -2.93 -8.01 7.51
C ASN A 168 -2.16 -8.99 8.41
N GLN A 169 -1.58 -10.05 7.83
CA GLN A 169 -0.72 -10.98 8.55
C GLN A 169 0.55 -10.27 9.05
N ALA A 170 1.21 -9.50 8.20
CA ALA A 170 2.38 -8.71 8.58
C ALA A 170 2.07 -7.74 9.74
N LYS A 171 0.88 -7.10 9.72
CA LYS A 171 0.41 -6.22 10.80
C LYS A 171 0.18 -7.00 12.11
N SER A 172 -0.38 -8.20 12.04
CA SER A 172 -0.62 -9.04 13.23
C SER A 172 0.69 -9.54 13.84
N ASP A 173 1.62 -9.98 13.02
CA ASP A 173 2.96 -10.41 13.44
C ASP A 173 3.74 -9.24 14.05
N PHE A 174 3.55 -8.03 13.52
CA PHE A 174 4.09 -6.80 14.11
C PHE A 174 3.60 -6.57 15.53
N LEU A 175 2.29 -6.53 15.73
CA LEU A 175 1.70 -6.27 17.06
C LEU A 175 2.17 -7.30 18.09
N SER A 176 2.30 -8.55 17.68
CA SER A 176 2.80 -9.63 18.53
C SER A 176 4.27 -9.41 18.94
N ARG A 177 5.15 -9.08 17.96
CA ARG A 177 6.56 -8.79 18.23
C ARG A 177 6.73 -7.53 19.08
N MET A 178 5.98 -6.46 18.79
CA MET A 178 6.01 -5.22 19.58
C MET A 178 5.60 -5.47 21.04
N SER A 179 4.56 -6.28 21.27
CA SER A 179 4.18 -6.65 22.63
C SER A 179 5.28 -7.38 23.37
N HIS A 180 6.03 -8.26 22.69
CA HIS A 180 7.18 -8.94 23.27
C HIS A 180 8.34 -7.97 23.56
N ASP A 181 8.68 -7.10 22.60
CA ASP A 181 9.83 -6.20 22.69
C ASP A 181 9.60 -5.06 23.71
N ILE A 182 8.35 -4.67 23.95
CA ILE A 182 7.94 -3.76 25.04
C ILE A 182 8.01 -4.49 26.38
N ARG A 183 7.54 -5.73 26.45
CA ARG A 183 7.49 -6.51 27.71
C ARG A 183 8.87 -6.79 28.28
N THR A 184 9.86 -7.07 27.42
CA THR A 184 11.23 -7.43 27.85
C THR A 184 11.90 -6.33 28.68
N PRO A 185 12.06 -5.07 28.20
CA PRO A 185 12.62 -3.99 29.00
C PRO A 185 11.74 -3.63 30.20
N MET A 186 10.41 -3.70 30.08
CA MET A 186 9.51 -3.45 31.21
C MET A 186 9.72 -4.46 32.35
N ASN A 187 9.83 -5.76 32.03
CA ASN A 187 10.13 -6.79 33.03
C ASN A 187 11.53 -6.62 33.63
N ALA A 188 12.50 -6.15 32.83
CA ALA A 188 13.84 -5.83 33.36
C ALA A 188 13.78 -4.67 34.35
N ILE A 189 13.05 -3.59 34.05
CA ILE A 189 12.85 -2.46 34.97
C ILE A 189 12.23 -2.94 36.28
N ILE A 190 11.11 -3.69 36.20
CA ILE A 190 10.41 -4.21 37.39
C ILE A 190 11.35 -5.12 38.18
N GLY A 191 11.98 -6.10 37.56
CA GLY A 191 12.86 -7.06 38.24
C GLY A 191 14.10 -6.40 38.86
N MET A 192 14.72 -5.40 38.20
CA MET A 192 15.83 -4.66 38.78
C MET A 192 15.38 -3.74 39.92
N THR A 193 14.18 -3.21 39.87
CA THR A 193 13.58 -2.44 40.99
C THR A 193 13.38 -3.33 42.21
N ASP A 194 12.82 -4.52 42.05
CA ASP A 194 12.64 -5.50 43.14
C ASP A 194 13.98 -5.93 43.72
N LEU A 195 15.00 -6.15 42.89
CA LEU A 195 16.34 -6.48 43.29
C LEU A 195 17.01 -5.34 44.07
N ALA A 196 16.84 -4.10 43.62
CA ALA A 196 17.35 -2.91 44.31
C ALA A 196 16.73 -2.77 45.71
N GLN A 197 15.38 -2.91 45.79
CA GLN A 197 14.62 -2.86 47.06
C GLN A 197 15.08 -3.99 48.07
N SER A 198 15.36 -5.17 47.52
CA SER A 198 15.81 -6.30 48.34
C SER A 198 17.27 -6.18 48.84
N ASN A 199 18.05 -5.24 48.28
CA ASN A 199 19.48 -5.07 48.59
C ASN A 199 19.84 -3.65 49.03
N LEU A 200 18.94 -2.96 49.75
CA LEU A 200 19.13 -1.55 50.17
C LEU A 200 20.44 -1.26 50.91
N ASN A 201 21.05 -2.26 51.51
CA ASN A 201 22.32 -2.13 52.26
C ASN A 201 23.56 -2.38 51.39
N ASN A 202 23.38 -2.70 50.08
CA ASN A 202 24.53 -2.96 49.16
C ASN A 202 24.52 -1.90 48.04
N ARG A 203 25.33 -0.85 48.22
CA ARG A 203 25.37 0.29 47.32
C ARG A 203 25.78 -0.08 45.91
N ASP A 204 26.77 -0.93 45.73
CA ASP A 204 27.29 -1.33 44.41
C ASP A 204 26.18 -2.06 43.62
N LYS A 205 25.38 -2.88 44.32
CA LYS A 205 24.31 -3.64 43.72
C LYS A 205 23.10 -2.75 43.36
N ILE A 206 22.83 -1.71 44.16
CA ILE A 206 21.84 -0.71 43.86
C ILE A 206 22.25 0.09 42.63
N GLU A 207 23.50 0.56 42.57
CA GLU A 207 24.04 1.32 41.42
C GLU A 207 23.97 0.48 40.13
N ASP A 208 24.31 -0.80 40.15
CA ASP A 208 24.15 -1.72 39.01
C ASP A 208 22.67 -1.88 38.60
N CYS A 209 21.74 -2.04 39.54
CA CYS A 209 20.31 -2.13 39.26
C CYS A 209 19.78 -0.84 38.63
N LEU A 210 20.11 0.32 39.18
CA LEU A 210 19.69 1.62 38.68
C LEU A 210 20.23 1.89 37.26
N SER A 211 21.48 1.52 36.99
CA SER A 211 22.07 1.61 35.66
C SER A 211 21.30 0.75 34.64
N LYS A 212 20.93 -0.48 35.02
CA LYS A 212 20.15 -1.39 34.17
C LYS A 212 18.72 -0.92 33.97
N ILE A 213 18.10 -0.31 34.98
CA ILE A 213 16.78 0.32 34.88
C ILE A 213 16.83 1.48 33.89
N SER A 214 17.81 2.37 34.02
CA SER A 214 17.99 3.51 33.14
C SER A 214 18.20 3.07 31.68
N LEU A 215 19.06 2.08 31.45
CA LEU A 215 19.30 1.51 30.11
C LEU A 215 18.03 0.88 29.53
N SER A 216 17.27 0.13 30.33
CA SER A 216 16.03 -0.50 29.87
C SER A 216 14.93 0.51 29.60
N GLY A 217 14.84 1.58 30.41
CA GLY A 217 13.92 2.70 30.21
C GLY A 217 14.22 3.48 28.92
N SER A 218 15.49 3.81 28.68
CA SER A 218 15.93 4.46 27.45
C SER A 218 15.61 3.61 26.20
N HIS A 219 15.86 2.30 26.29
CA HIS A 219 15.52 1.37 25.19
C HIS A 219 14.00 1.31 24.93
N LEU A 220 13.17 1.32 25.99
CA LEU A 220 11.72 1.32 25.87
C LEU A 220 11.21 2.61 25.20
N LEU A 221 11.75 3.76 25.58
CA LEU A 221 11.42 5.06 24.96
C LEU A 221 11.78 5.09 23.48
N ASP A 222 12.96 4.58 23.10
CA ASP A 222 13.38 4.47 21.70
C ASP A 222 12.42 3.59 20.88
N LEU A 223 11.99 2.47 21.45
CA LEU A 223 10.98 1.59 20.83
C LEU A 223 9.66 2.31 20.60
N ILE A 224 9.14 2.98 21.62
CA ILE A 224 7.87 3.71 21.55
C ILE A 224 7.96 4.81 20.49
N ASN A 225 9.04 5.59 20.47
CA ASN A 225 9.24 6.67 19.50
C ASN A 225 9.29 6.13 18.06
N LYS A 226 9.96 5.00 17.80
CA LYS A 226 9.99 4.35 16.50
C LYS A 226 8.61 3.88 16.04
N VAL A 227 7.79 3.36 16.95
CA VAL A 227 6.40 2.97 16.66
C VAL A 227 5.53 4.18 16.34
N LEU A 228 5.66 5.26 17.11
CA LEU A 228 4.94 6.51 16.88
C LEU A 228 5.34 7.15 15.55
N ASP A 229 6.64 7.17 15.22
CA ASP A 229 7.13 7.68 13.93
C ASP A 229 6.53 6.86 12.78
N MET A 230 6.55 5.52 12.87
CA MET A 230 5.95 4.65 11.85
C MET A 230 4.45 4.92 11.67
N SER A 231 3.70 5.04 12.78
CA SER A 231 2.27 5.35 12.74
C SER A 231 1.96 6.71 12.10
N LYS A 232 2.76 7.74 12.41
CA LYS A 232 2.63 9.07 11.80
C LYS A 232 2.92 9.03 10.30
N ILE A 233 3.94 8.27 9.88
CA ILE A 233 4.32 8.10 8.48
C ILE A 233 3.20 7.36 7.71
N GLU A 234 2.67 6.26 8.24
CA GLU A 234 1.57 5.51 7.60
C GLU A 234 0.29 6.33 7.45
N SER A 235 0.00 7.21 8.40
CA SER A 235 -1.16 8.12 8.35
C SER A 235 -0.97 9.33 7.43
N GLY A 236 0.23 9.55 6.87
CA GLY A 236 0.56 10.71 6.05
C GLY A 236 0.63 12.04 6.82
N ASN A 237 0.64 11.99 8.16
CA ASN A 237 0.58 13.16 9.04
C ASN A 237 1.97 13.70 9.45
N VAL A 238 3.03 13.35 8.74
CA VAL A 238 4.37 13.90 8.99
C VAL A 238 4.56 15.14 8.12
N GLY A 239 4.58 16.32 8.73
CA GLY A 239 5.08 17.54 8.09
C GLY A 239 6.61 17.61 8.22
N LEU A 240 7.31 17.95 7.15
CA LEU A 240 8.74 18.30 7.21
C LEU A 240 8.88 19.77 7.61
N SER A 241 9.78 20.09 8.54
CA SER A 241 10.17 21.47 8.79
C SER A 241 11.13 21.97 7.70
N GLU A 242 11.12 23.27 7.46
CA GLU A 242 12.06 23.93 6.53
C GLU A 242 12.91 24.95 7.30
N ASP A 243 13.89 24.46 8.04
CA ASP A 243 14.86 25.29 8.76
C ASP A 243 16.21 25.30 8.03
N ALA A 244 16.96 26.40 8.12
CA ALA A 244 18.31 26.48 7.58
C ALA A 244 19.27 25.72 8.48
N PHE A 245 20.14 24.89 7.89
CA PHE A 245 21.19 24.16 8.64
C PHE A 245 22.40 23.88 7.75
N CYS A 246 23.54 23.57 8.41
CA CYS A 246 24.79 23.21 7.77
C CYS A 246 24.94 21.70 7.70
N LEU A 247 25.24 21.17 6.51
CA LEU A 247 25.35 19.73 6.26
C LEU A 247 26.56 19.11 6.94
N GLU A 248 27.68 19.81 6.96
CA GLU A 248 28.93 19.34 7.57
C GLU A 248 28.79 19.26 9.08
N GLU A 249 28.23 20.31 9.72
CA GLU A 249 27.97 20.32 11.16
C GLU A 249 27.07 19.15 11.56
N LEU A 250 26.07 18.86 10.72
CA LEU A 250 25.15 17.75 10.96
C LEU A 250 25.87 16.39 10.90
N VAL A 251 26.76 16.18 9.92
CA VAL A 251 27.55 14.94 9.82
C VAL A 251 28.50 14.81 11.01
N GLU A 252 29.14 15.91 11.44
CA GLU A 252 30.00 15.91 12.61
C GLU A 252 29.25 15.59 13.91
N GLU A 253 28.08 16.21 14.12
CA GLU A 253 27.23 15.93 15.28
C GLU A 253 26.80 14.48 15.35
N VAL A 254 26.37 13.89 14.21
CA VAL A 254 25.96 12.47 14.16
C VAL A 254 27.15 11.57 14.45
N SER A 255 28.33 11.91 13.95
CA SER A 255 29.56 11.18 14.20
C SER A 255 29.96 11.17 15.68
N LEU A 256 29.77 12.31 16.37
CA LEU A 256 30.01 12.40 17.82
C LEU A 256 29.02 11.53 18.63
N ILE A 257 27.78 11.39 18.15
CA ILE A 257 26.76 10.57 18.83
C ILE A 257 27.13 9.09 18.79
N VAL A 258 27.64 8.58 17.67
CA VAL A 258 27.99 7.14 17.52
C VAL A 258 29.38 6.78 18.03
N LYS A 259 30.24 7.77 18.24
CA LYS A 259 31.65 7.57 18.66
C LYS A 259 31.83 6.74 19.91
N PRO A 260 31.06 6.94 21.02
CA PRO A 260 31.24 6.12 22.22
C PRO A 260 31.03 4.63 21.98
N ASP A 261 30.06 4.26 21.14
CA ASP A 261 29.78 2.87 20.79
C ASP A 261 30.90 2.29 19.95
N MET A 262 31.46 3.07 19.02
CA MET A 262 32.60 2.70 18.18
C MET A 262 33.87 2.51 19.01
N ASP A 263 34.15 3.46 19.92
CA ASP A 263 35.31 3.41 20.81
C ASP A 263 35.26 2.17 21.69
N SER A 264 34.09 1.75 22.18
CA SER A 264 33.91 0.54 22.98
C SER A 264 34.29 -0.74 22.23
N LYS A 265 34.18 -0.74 20.90
CA LYS A 265 34.53 -1.84 19.98
C LYS A 265 35.90 -1.66 19.31
N GLY A 266 36.56 -0.51 19.54
CA GLY A 266 37.81 -0.16 18.87
C GLY A 266 37.69 0.00 17.36
N GLN A 267 36.48 0.39 16.85
CA GLN A 267 36.23 0.61 15.44
C GLN A 267 36.75 1.96 14.96
N GLU A 268 37.13 2.05 13.68
CA GLU A 268 37.64 3.27 13.06
C GLU A 268 36.58 3.95 12.19
N LEU A 269 36.40 5.27 12.35
CA LEU A 269 35.53 6.09 11.53
C LEU A 269 36.31 6.98 10.57
N SER A 270 36.02 6.91 9.28
CA SER A 270 36.51 7.87 8.29
C SER A 270 35.36 8.73 7.76
N ILE A 271 35.54 10.05 7.74
CA ILE A 271 34.59 11.01 7.20
C ILE A 271 35.20 11.67 5.98
N SER A 272 34.47 11.70 4.87
CA SER A 272 34.88 12.32 3.62
C SER A 272 33.77 13.21 3.07
N LEU A 273 34.06 14.51 3.03
CA LEU A 273 33.20 15.52 2.42
C LEU A 273 33.78 15.85 1.06
N LYS A 274 33.04 15.60 -0.02
CA LYS A 274 33.52 15.74 -1.41
C LYS A 274 32.64 16.69 -2.18
N GLU A 275 33.28 17.60 -2.89
CA GLU A 275 32.65 18.47 -3.89
C GLU A 275 31.32 19.11 -3.41
N ILE A 276 31.34 19.70 -2.20
CA ILE A 276 30.19 20.41 -1.65
C ILE A 276 30.36 21.89 -1.97
N ASP A 277 29.56 22.39 -2.91
CA ASP A 277 29.53 23.80 -3.26
C ASP A 277 28.58 24.61 -2.36
N HIS A 278 27.55 23.92 -1.82
CA HIS A 278 26.52 24.55 -0.99
C HIS A 278 26.48 23.92 0.42
N HIS A 279 27.09 24.58 1.37
CA HIS A 279 27.20 24.11 2.76
C HIS A 279 25.91 24.26 3.55
N ALA A 280 25.11 25.30 3.24
CA ALA A 280 23.88 25.64 3.92
C ALA A 280 22.67 25.28 3.06
N VAL A 281 21.69 24.63 3.67
CA VAL A 281 20.47 24.15 3.02
C VAL A 281 19.24 24.39 3.89
N TYR A 282 18.07 24.48 3.27
CA TYR A 282 16.78 24.45 3.96
C TYR A 282 16.19 23.06 3.94
N GLY A 283 15.73 22.60 5.10
CA GLY A 283 15.08 21.31 5.26
C GLY A 283 14.92 20.93 6.73
N ASP A 284 14.53 19.69 6.96
CA ASP A 284 14.35 19.14 8.31
C ASP A 284 15.64 18.46 8.79
N ALA A 285 16.50 19.24 9.46
CA ALA A 285 17.76 18.77 10.02
C ALA A 285 17.58 17.58 10.97
N VAL A 286 16.47 17.55 11.75
CA VAL A 286 16.19 16.46 12.69
C VAL A 286 15.95 15.14 11.94
N ARG A 287 15.23 15.19 10.83
CA ARG A 287 14.95 14.00 10.01
C ARG A 287 16.18 13.54 9.23
N VAL A 288 16.98 14.46 8.69
CA VAL A 288 18.28 14.09 8.06
C VAL A 288 19.21 13.45 9.10
N LYS A 289 19.31 14.03 10.30
CA LYS A 289 20.05 13.44 11.43
C LYS A 289 19.54 12.05 11.77
N GLN A 290 18.25 11.83 11.84
CA GLN A 290 17.61 10.53 12.12
C GLN A 290 17.98 9.48 11.07
N ILE A 291 17.99 9.85 9.77
CA ILE A 291 18.45 8.97 8.67
C ILE A 291 19.89 8.52 8.93
N LEU A 292 20.80 9.47 9.17
CA LEU A 292 22.22 9.18 9.33
C LEU A 292 22.52 8.37 10.60
N ILE A 293 21.90 8.72 11.74
CA ILE A 293 22.05 7.97 13.00
C ILE A 293 21.61 6.52 12.79
N ASN A 294 20.50 6.30 12.09
CA ASN A 294 20.02 4.95 11.87
C ASN A 294 20.95 4.12 10.97
N LEU A 295 21.50 4.73 9.92
CA LEU A 295 22.46 4.05 9.04
C LEU A 295 23.77 3.77 9.78
N LEU A 296 24.33 4.77 10.49
CA LEU A 296 25.58 4.64 11.23
C LEU A 296 25.45 3.67 12.41
N SER A 297 24.38 3.73 13.19
CA SER A 297 24.16 2.78 14.28
C SER A 297 24.06 1.34 13.79
N ASN A 298 23.48 1.12 12.60
CA ASN A 298 23.51 -0.20 11.97
C ASN A 298 24.94 -0.60 11.57
N ALA A 299 25.71 0.29 10.95
CA ALA A 299 27.11 0.02 10.62
C ALA A 299 27.92 -0.37 11.86
N VAL A 300 27.86 0.43 12.94
CA VAL A 300 28.53 0.14 14.23
C VAL A 300 28.10 -1.22 14.80
N LYS A 301 26.83 -1.54 14.69
CA LYS A 301 26.24 -2.75 15.24
C LYS A 301 26.71 -4.02 14.53
N TYR A 302 26.77 -3.98 13.18
CA TYR A 302 27.06 -5.15 12.35
C TYR A 302 28.52 -5.25 11.90
N THR A 303 29.33 -4.27 12.23
CA THR A 303 30.79 -4.30 12.06
C THR A 303 31.46 -4.97 13.27
N SER A 304 32.45 -5.80 13.01
CA SER A 304 33.24 -6.49 14.03
C SER A 304 34.08 -5.52 14.83
N ASP A 305 34.60 -5.97 15.95
CA ASP A 305 35.60 -5.22 16.72
C ASP A 305 36.83 -4.90 15.85
N ARG A 306 37.31 -3.67 15.95
CA ARG A 306 38.40 -3.10 15.14
C ARG A 306 38.11 -3.02 13.63
N GLY A 307 36.83 -3.09 13.21
CA GLY A 307 36.43 -2.88 11.83
C GLY A 307 36.40 -1.41 11.44
N HIS A 308 36.12 -1.15 10.18
CA HIS A 308 36.18 0.18 9.60
C HIS A 308 34.79 0.61 9.10
N ILE A 309 34.41 1.86 9.41
CA ILE A 309 33.18 2.50 8.96
C ILE A 309 33.55 3.79 8.25
N ALA A 310 32.97 4.03 7.07
CA ALA A 310 33.19 5.24 6.31
C ALA A 310 31.86 5.99 6.08
N VAL A 311 31.90 7.30 6.26
CA VAL A 311 30.80 8.20 5.92
C VAL A 311 31.27 9.16 4.85
N SER A 312 30.55 9.29 3.76
CA SER A 312 30.82 10.33 2.79
C SER A 312 29.56 11.11 2.44
N LEU A 313 29.75 12.39 2.23
CA LEU A 313 28.74 13.31 1.70
C LEU A 313 29.30 13.93 0.41
N GLU A 314 28.49 13.90 -0.63
CA GLU A 314 28.83 14.45 -1.94
C GLU A 314 27.63 15.21 -2.50
N GLU A 315 27.86 16.44 -3.03
CA GLU A 315 26.86 17.16 -3.77
C GLU A 315 26.90 16.73 -5.23
N LYS A 316 25.77 16.33 -5.76
CA LYS A 316 25.59 15.91 -7.17
C LYS A 316 24.91 17.00 -7.99
N LEU A 317 25.12 16.99 -9.28
CA LEU A 317 24.41 17.87 -10.18
C LEU A 317 22.89 17.70 -10.07
N SER A 318 22.23 18.80 -9.73
CA SER A 318 20.76 18.86 -9.72
C SER A 318 20.23 19.40 -11.03
N SER A 319 19.13 18.86 -11.52
CA SER A 319 18.43 19.37 -12.69
C SER A 319 17.50 20.56 -12.39
N GLU A 320 17.24 20.84 -11.12
CA GLU A 320 16.31 21.86 -10.67
C GLU A 320 17.06 23.04 -10.05
N SER A 321 16.76 24.26 -10.53
CA SER A 321 17.41 25.48 -10.05
C SER A 321 17.00 25.78 -8.61
N GLY A 322 17.97 26.02 -7.72
CA GLY A 322 17.73 26.31 -6.31
C GLY A 322 17.53 25.09 -5.40
N VAL A 323 17.68 23.86 -5.95
CA VAL A 323 17.63 22.60 -5.20
C VAL A 323 18.93 21.84 -5.39
N GLY A 324 19.62 21.54 -4.30
CA GLY A 324 20.80 20.68 -4.29
C GLY A 324 20.45 19.21 -4.18
N CYS A 325 21.23 18.36 -4.81
CA CYS A 325 21.15 16.91 -4.73
C CYS A 325 22.31 16.39 -3.87
N PHE A 326 22.02 15.86 -2.69
CA PHE A 326 23.04 15.44 -1.72
C PHE A 326 23.01 13.92 -1.56
N GLU A 327 24.17 13.29 -1.77
CA GLU A 327 24.34 11.85 -1.62
C GLU A 327 25.12 11.55 -0.35
N PHE A 328 24.46 10.93 0.61
CA PHE A 328 25.07 10.41 1.86
C PHE A 328 25.36 8.93 1.67
N VAL A 329 26.60 8.55 1.87
CA VAL A 329 27.01 7.15 1.81
C VAL A 329 27.57 6.73 3.17
N VAL A 330 27.04 5.62 3.68
CA VAL A 330 27.56 4.94 4.87
C VAL A 330 28.02 3.55 4.44
N GLU A 331 29.30 3.28 4.61
CA GLU A 331 29.94 2.02 4.21
C GLU A 331 30.60 1.36 5.42
N ASP A 332 30.45 0.05 5.56
CA ASP A 332 31.04 -0.76 6.61
C ASP A 332 31.68 -2.02 6.03
N ASP A 333 32.70 -2.54 6.71
CA ASP A 333 33.36 -3.81 6.40
C ASP A 333 32.83 -4.99 7.24
N GLY A 334 31.58 -4.89 7.69
CA GLY A 334 30.92 -5.85 8.57
C GLY A 334 30.50 -7.16 7.90
N ILE A 335 29.56 -7.85 8.53
CA ILE A 335 29.09 -9.17 8.09
C ILE A 335 28.39 -9.19 6.73
N GLY A 336 27.92 -8.04 6.24
CA GLY A 336 27.14 -7.95 5.02
C GLY A 336 25.81 -8.70 5.07
N MET A 337 25.12 -8.76 3.93
CA MET A 337 23.79 -9.33 3.82
C MET A 337 23.70 -10.34 2.66
N ALA A 338 22.85 -11.36 2.83
CA ALA A 338 22.53 -12.31 1.78
C ALA A 338 21.57 -11.67 0.73
N PRO A 339 21.66 -12.04 -0.56
CA PRO A 339 20.84 -11.47 -1.62
C PRO A 339 19.32 -11.57 -1.35
N GLU A 340 18.88 -12.67 -0.77
CA GLU A 340 17.47 -12.93 -0.47
C GLU A 340 16.90 -11.96 0.58
N PHE A 341 17.77 -11.44 1.46
CA PHE A 341 17.39 -10.47 2.49
C PHE A 341 17.33 -9.04 1.94
N LEU A 342 18.14 -8.71 0.92
CA LEU A 342 18.18 -7.38 0.32
C LEU A 342 16.82 -6.96 -0.25
N GLU A 343 16.03 -7.90 -0.79
CA GLU A 343 14.69 -7.63 -1.32
C GLU A 343 13.70 -7.19 -0.23
N LYS A 344 13.91 -7.65 1.00
CA LYS A 344 13.04 -7.41 2.16
C LYS A 344 13.58 -6.38 3.14
N LEU A 345 14.80 -5.91 2.94
CA LEU A 345 15.56 -5.08 3.89
C LEU A 345 14.80 -3.83 4.37
N PHE A 346 14.04 -3.21 3.48
CA PHE A 346 13.26 -2.01 3.77
C PHE A 346 11.79 -2.31 4.15
N MET A 347 11.41 -3.58 4.24
CA MET A 347 10.10 -3.93 4.76
C MET A 347 10.09 -3.76 6.28
N PRO A 348 9.03 -3.18 6.85
CA PRO A 348 8.92 -3.04 8.29
C PRO A 348 9.05 -4.41 8.97
N PHE A 349 9.81 -4.45 10.09
CA PHE A 349 9.96 -5.64 10.97
C PHE A 349 10.76 -6.82 10.42
N GLU A 350 11.30 -6.71 9.22
CA GLU A 350 12.18 -7.74 8.67
C GLU A 350 13.54 -7.71 9.35
N ARG A 351 14.06 -8.91 9.65
CA ARG A 351 15.39 -9.14 10.24
C ARG A 351 16.02 -10.34 9.56
N ALA A 352 17.35 -10.30 9.40
CA ALA A 352 18.07 -11.46 8.90
C ALA A 352 17.97 -12.62 9.90
N GLU A 353 17.64 -13.82 9.43
CA GLU A 353 17.49 -15.04 10.25
C GLU A 353 18.84 -15.70 10.62
N ASP A 354 19.96 -15.08 10.29
CA ASP A 354 21.30 -15.63 10.61
C ASP A 354 21.51 -15.65 12.14
N SER A 355 21.98 -16.78 12.66
CA SER A 355 22.26 -16.97 14.09
C SER A 355 23.27 -15.96 14.65
N ARG A 356 24.14 -15.40 13.80
CA ARG A 356 25.09 -14.33 14.14
C ARG A 356 24.39 -12.98 14.37
N VAL A 357 23.25 -12.77 13.71
CA VAL A 357 22.42 -11.55 13.80
C VAL A 357 21.36 -11.66 14.88
N SER A 358 20.92 -12.88 15.21
CA SER A 358 19.83 -13.12 16.17
C SER A 358 20.16 -12.64 17.60
N GLN A 359 21.44 -12.56 17.96
CA GLN A 359 21.89 -12.03 19.25
C GLN A 359 21.95 -10.50 19.30
N VAL A 360 21.86 -9.84 18.14
CA VAL A 360 21.96 -8.38 18.02
C VAL A 360 20.55 -7.78 18.11
N GLN A 361 20.26 -7.08 19.20
CA GLN A 361 18.95 -6.45 19.44
C GLN A 361 18.60 -5.41 18.35
N GLY A 362 17.35 -5.44 17.85
CA GLY A 362 16.84 -4.45 16.89
C GLY A 362 15.38 -4.67 16.54
N THR A 363 14.66 -3.59 16.29
CA THR A 363 13.21 -3.58 16.05
C THR A 363 12.80 -3.95 14.61
N GLY A 364 13.75 -3.87 13.65
CA GLY A 364 13.47 -3.99 12.23
C GLY A 364 12.69 -2.81 11.64
N LEU A 365 12.51 -1.70 12.40
CA LEU A 365 11.82 -0.50 11.94
C LEU A 365 12.74 0.56 11.36
N GLY A 366 13.99 0.59 11.77
CA GLY A 366 14.91 1.68 11.46
C GLY A 366 15.04 1.93 9.95
N LEU A 367 15.34 0.89 9.17
CA LEU A 367 15.52 1.05 7.71
C LEU A 367 14.22 1.36 6.98
N ALA A 368 13.08 0.86 7.45
CA ALA A 368 11.77 1.22 6.91
C ALA A 368 11.47 2.71 7.14
N ILE A 369 11.72 3.22 8.35
CA ILE A 369 11.60 4.64 8.68
C ILE A 369 12.56 5.47 7.82
N THR A 370 13.82 5.05 7.69
CA THR A 370 14.82 5.73 6.85
C THR A 370 14.34 5.85 5.41
N ARG A 371 13.86 4.76 4.80
CA ARG A 371 13.32 4.78 3.44
C ARG A 371 12.17 5.77 3.29
N ASN A 372 11.23 5.75 4.22
CA ASN A 372 10.07 6.65 4.18
C ASN A 372 10.50 8.13 4.33
N LEU A 373 11.42 8.43 5.25
CA LEU A 373 11.95 9.80 5.42
C LEU A 373 12.67 10.28 4.17
N VAL A 374 13.51 9.44 3.56
CA VAL A 374 14.19 9.76 2.30
C VAL A 374 13.17 10.01 1.17
N GLN A 375 12.12 9.19 1.06
CA GLN A 375 11.06 9.36 0.07
C GLN A 375 10.25 10.65 0.28
N MET A 376 9.97 11.03 1.55
CA MET A 376 9.31 12.31 1.88
C MET A 376 10.15 13.53 1.46
N MET A 377 11.47 13.38 1.41
CA MET A 377 12.41 14.39 0.90
C MET A 377 12.66 14.25 -0.62
N ASN A 378 11.74 13.59 -1.35
CA ASN A 378 11.83 13.30 -2.78
C ASN A 378 13.10 12.53 -3.18
N GLY A 379 13.76 11.89 -2.22
CA GLY A 379 15.01 11.18 -2.38
C GLY A 379 14.86 9.70 -2.69
N THR A 380 16.00 9.03 -2.79
CA THR A 380 16.09 7.58 -2.98
C THR A 380 17.14 6.99 -2.06
N ILE A 381 16.90 5.77 -1.55
CA ILE A 381 17.89 5.01 -0.80
C ILE A 381 18.18 3.70 -1.53
N ARG A 382 19.47 3.38 -1.66
CA ARG A 382 19.97 2.14 -2.25
C ARG A 382 20.92 1.45 -1.30
N VAL A 383 21.12 0.15 -1.51
CA VAL A 383 22.01 -0.68 -0.72
C VAL A 383 22.82 -1.59 -1.64
N GLU A 384 24.10 -1.67 -1.37
CA GLU A 384 25.04 -2.60 -1.97
C GLU A 384 25.65 -3.42 -0.84
N SER A 385 25.47 -4.74 -0.83
CA SER A 385 26.00 -5.58 0.24
C SER A 385 26.35 -6.97 -0.28
N GLN A 386 27.38 -7.53 0.29
CA GLN A 386 27.79 -8.90 0.04
C GLN A 386 28.17 -9.56 1.36
N LEU A 387 27.73 -10.79 1.56
CA LEU A 387 27.97 -11.54 2.79
C LEU A 387 29.50 -11.62 3.08
N ASN A 388 29.89 -11.26 4.31
CA ASN A 388 31.27 -11.15 4.80
C ASN A 388 32.16 -10.13 4.08
N ARG A 389 31.57 -9.15 3.38
CA ARG A 389 32.34 -8.05 2.76
C ARG A 389 31.84 -6.68 3.18
N GLY A 390 30.79 -6.62 4.00
CA GLY A 390 30.22 -5.39 4.49
C GLY A 390 29.02 -4.89 3.68
N THR A 391 28.61 -3.66 4.00
CA THR A 391 27.43 -3.02 3.42
C THR A 391 27.73 -1.57 3.09
N ARG A 392 27.14 -1.10 2.00
CA ARG A 392 27.16 0.29 1.57
C ARG A 392 25.74 0.76 1.35
N PHE A 393 25.28 1.70 2.17
CA PHE A 393 24.04 2.41 2.01
C PHE A 393 24.27 3.75 1.31
N ILE A 394 23.42 4.08 0.33
CA ILE A 394 23.49 5.30 -0.45
C ILE A 394 22.12 5.97 -0.35
N ALA A 395 22.04 7.07 0.38
CA ALA A 395 20.84 7.88 0.54
C ALA A 395 21.01 9.20 -0.23
N THR A 396 20.20 9.42 -1.25
CA THR A 396 20.17 10.65 -2.03
C THR A 396 18.96 11.45 -1.60
N ILE A 397 19.14 12.71 -1.20
CA ILE A 397 18.06 13.62 -0.79
C ILE A 397 18.18 14.93 -1.54
N TYR A 398 17.03 15.62 -1.71
CA TYR A 398 16.95 16.91 -2.39
C TYR A 398 16.57 17.97 -1.37
N LEU A 399 17.42 19.01 -1.23
CA LEU A 399 17.25 20.08 -0.28
C LEU A 399 17.31 21.45 -1.00
N LYS A 400 16.53 22.41 -0.55
CA LYS A 400 16.61 23.78 -1.09
C LYS A 400 17.93 24.40 -0.66
N LEU A 401 18.59 25.07 -1.59
CA LEU A 401 19.84 25.78 -1.29
C LEU A 401 19.57 27.06 -0.50
N ALA A 402 20.33 27.31 0.55
CA ALA A 402 20.27 28.55 1.31
C ALA A 402 21.27 29.57 0.73
N GLY A 403 20.91 30.84 0.73
CA GLY A 403 21.84 31.88 0.35
C GLY A 403 22.96 32.08 1.40
N GLU A 404 24.12 32.54 0.97
CA GLU A 404 25.26 32.79 1.88
C GLU A 404 24.92 33.76 3.03
N GLU A 405 23.87 34.59 2.86
CA GLU A 405 23.42 35.57 3.87
C GLU A 405 22.59 34.94 5.00
N ASP A 406 21.98 33.75 4.78
CA ASP A 406 21.04 33.14 5.71
C ASP A 406 21.74 32.41 6.89
N THR A 407 23.01 32.10 6.76
CA THR A 407 23.82 31.42 7.78
C THR A 407 24.59 32.37 8.70
N GLY A 408 24.62 33.64 8.36
CA GLY A 408 25.50 34.64 9.01
C GLY A 408 25.19 34.99 10.47
N GLU A 409 24.01 34.72 10.99
CA GLU A 409 23.65 35.12 12.37
C GLU A 409 23.71 34.04 13.44
N ARG A 410 23.81 32.73 13.06
CA ARG A 410 23.84 31.61 14.04
C ARG A 410 25.23 31.01 14.30
N SER A 411 26.20 31.20 13.39
CA SER A 411 27.54 30.60 13.52
C SER A 411 28.47 31.37 14.51
N GLN A 412 28.08 32.49 15.10
CA GLN A 412 28.90 33.19 16.09
C GLN A 412 28.61 32.85 17.56
N ASN A 413 27.65 31.95 17.84
CA ASN A 413 27.52 31.37 19.18
C ASN A 413 28.35 30.11 19.28
N GLY A 414 29.65 30.32 19.11
CA GLY A 414 30.68 29.32 19.16
C GLY A 414 30.60 28.40 20.39
N ASN A 415 30.90 27.15 20.13
CA ASN A 415 31.28 26.11 21.04
C ASN A 415 32.40 26.51 22.01
N THR A 416 32.13 27.48 22.86
CA THR A 416 32.82 27.51 24.14
C THR A 416 32.18 26.42 24.99
N PRO A 417 32.95 25.48 25.59
CA PRO A 417 32.39 24.62 26.58
C PRO A 417 31.73 25.50 27.64
N ARG A 418 30.41 25.56 27.62
CA ARG A 418 29.67 26.25 28.67
C ARG A 418 29.98 25.49 29.93
N THR A 419 30.89 26.00 30.73
CA THR A 419 30.93 25.71 32.15
C THR A 419 29.49 25.67 32.63
N PRO A 420 29.05 24.64 33.39
CA PRO A 420 27.67 24.60 33.87
C PRO A 420 27.40 25.96 34.54
N ALA A 421 26.50 26.75 33.92
CA ALA A 421 26.13 28.05 34.41
C ALA A 421 25.55 27.83 35.80
N SER A 422 26.24 28.28 36.84
CA SER A 422 25.67 28.30 38.17
C SER A 422 24.53 29.33 38.13
N PHE A 423 23.30 28.84 38.27
CA PHE A 423 22.17 29.75 38.43
C PHE A 423 22.35 30.63 39.67
N PRO A 424 21.94 31.88 39.63
CA PRO A 424 22.01 32.75 40.80
C PRO A 424 21.30 32.11 41.99
N PRO A 425 21.85 32.18 43.20
CA PRO A 425 21.18 31.69 44.41
C PRO A 425 19.77 32.30 44.52
N GLY A 426 18.75 31.46 44.71
CA GLY A 426 17.36 31.91 44.81
C GLY A 426 16.61 32.01 43.49
N THR A 427 17.16 31.46 42.39
CA THR A 427 16.41 31.32 41.12
C THR A 427 15.14 30.53 41.35
N CYS A 428 13.99 31.13 40.97
CA CYS A 428 12.66 30.52 41.08
C CYS A 428 12.09 30.27 39.69
N VAL A 429 11.47 29.07 39.48
CA VAL A 429 10.88 28.63 38.22
C VAL A 429 9.40 28.29 38.49
N LEU A 430 8.50 28.72 37.63
CA LEU A 430 7.10 28.26 37.62
C LEU A 430 7.03 27.00 36.79
N LEU A 431 6.60 25.88 37.41
CA LEU A 431 6.46 24.58 36.77
C LEU A 431 4.97 24.22 36.65
N ALA A 432 4.45 24.16 35.41
CA ALA A 432 3.12 23.69 35.11
C ALA A 432 3.17 22.27 34.50
N GLU A 433 2.72 21.29 35.27
CA GLU A 433 2.75 19.86 34.92
C GLU A 433 1.57 19.18 35.63
N ASP A 434 0.70 18.49 34.90
CA ASP A 434 -0.51 17.85 35.45
C ASP A 434 -0.21 16.51 36.12
N ASN A 435 0.80 15.77 35.64
CA ASN A 435 1.20 14.50 36.20
C ASN A 435 2.05 14.68 37.48
N GLU A 436 1.55 14.14 38.58
CA GLU A 436 2.19 14.24 39.89
C GLU A 436 3.63 13.68 39.91
N LEU A 437 3.86 12.51 39.30
CA LEU A 437 5.17 11.90 39.25
C LEU A 437 6.16 12.70 38.41
N ASN A 438 5.74 13.21 37.25
CA ASN A 438 6.57 14.08 36.42
C ASN A 438 6.95 15.34 37.17
N ARG A 439 5.98 15.95 37.85
CA ARG A 439 6.17 17.16 38.66
C ARG A 439 7.18 16.93 39.78
N GLU A 440 7.10 15.83 40.51
CA GLU A 440 8.08 15.45 41.53
C GLU A 440 9.49 15.29 40.97
N ILE A 441 9.62 14.59 39.82
CA ILE A 441 10.92 14.39 39.15
C ILE A 441 11.54 15.72 38.74
N VAL A 442 10.76 16.63 38.16
CA VAL A 442 11.27 17.94 37.70
C VAL A 442 11.67 18.80 38.91
N VAL A 443 10.87 18.81 39.99
CA VAL A 443 11.22 19.52 41.23
C VAL A 443 12.52 19.01 41.81
N GLU A 444 12.74 17.70 41.89
CA GLU A 444 13.97 17.11 42.41
C GLU A 444 15.17 17.44 41.54
N LEU A 445 15.01 17.36 40.21
CA LEU A 445 16.08 17.76 39.26
C LEU A 445 16.46 19.24 39.41
N LEU A 446 15.48 20.14 39.53
CA LEU A 446 15.73 21.58 39.74
C LEU A 446 16.43 21.84 41.07
N SER A 447 16.06 21.07 42.12
CA SER A 447 16.67 21.21 43.46
C SER A 447 18.16 20.86 43.45
N MET A 448 18.59 19.88 42.63
CA MET A 448 20.02 19.52 42.45
C MET A 448 20.84 20.69 41.89
N PHE A 449 20.23 21.63 41.22
CA PHE A 449 20.86 22.87 40.70
C PHE A 449 20.61 24.09 41.59
N ASN A 450 20.07 23.91 42.79
CA ASN A 450 19.66 24.99 43.73
C ASN A 450 18.60 25.95 43.13
N ILE A 451 17.70 25.44 42.30
CA ILE A 451 16.58 26.14 41.71
C ILE A 451 15.30 25.78 42.48
N THR A 452 14.53 26.77 42.90
CA THR A 452 13.24 26.52 43.56
C THR A 452 12.13 26.46 42.52
N ALA A 453 11.30 25.41 42.56
CA ALA A 453 10.13 25.29 41.68
C ALA A 453 8.84 25.67 42.43
N VAL A 454 8.02 26.50 41.85
CA VAL A 454 6.63 26.71 42.24
C VAL A 454 5.75 25.97 41.28
N CYS A 455 4.94 25.06 41.79
CA CYS A 455 4.18 24.09 40.96
C CYS A 455 2.76 24.59 40.68
N ALA A 456 2.27 24.36 39.44
CA ALA A 456 0.89 24.47 39.04
C ALA A 456 0.45 23.16 38.39
N VAL A 457 -0.78 22.68 38.62
CA VAL A 457 -1.28 21.39 38.12
C VAL A 457 -2.00 21.49 36.76
N ASN A 458 -2.15 22.71 36.23
CA ASN A 458 -2.72 22.99 34.90
C ASN A 458 -2.36 24.40 34.45
N GLY A 459 -2.64 24.73 33.17
CA GLY A 459 -2.32 26.02 32.62
C GLY A 459 -3.05 27.19 33.26
N ARG A 460 -4.28 27.00 33.74
CA ARG A 460 -5.04 28.06 34.46
C ARG A 460 -4.38 28.46 35.77
N GLU A 461 -3.98 27.47 36.56
CA GLU A 461 -3.28 27.74 37.83
C GLU A 461 -1.92 28.44 37.58
N ALA A 462 -1.23 28.07 36.50
CA ALA A 462 0.01 28.71 36.10
C ALA A 462 -0.20 30.20 35.78
N VAL A 463 -1.24 30.55 35.02
CA VAL A 463 -1.61 31.94 34.72
C VAL A 463 -1.97 32.70 35.99
N GLU A 464 -2.83 32.13 36.85
CA GLU A 464 -3.26 32.76 38.12
C GLU A 464 -2.07 33.07 39.05
N ARG A 465 -1.11 32.12 39.16
CA ARG A 465 0.12 32.32 39.95
C ARG A 465 0.99 33.41 39.35
N PHE A 466 1.17 33.38 38.04
CA PHE A 466 1.98 34.40 37.34
C PHE A 466 1.41 35.81 37.49
N GLU A 467 0.07 35.97 37.49
CA GLU A 467 -0.62 37.25 37.67
C GLU A 467 -0.60 37.72 39.12
N THR A 468 -0.66 36.79 40.10
CA THR A 468 -0.79 37.11 41.51
C THR A 468 0.56 37.40 42.18
N ASP A 469 1.62 36.69 41.73
CA ASP A 469 2.93 36.84 42.33
C ASP A 469 3.65 38.13 41.84
N PRO A 470 4.56 38.71 42.65
CA PRO A 470 5.25 39.92 42.28
C PRO A 470 6.01 39.80 40.95
N PRO A 471 6.01 40.86 40.11
CA PRO A 471 6.77 40.81 38.85
C PRO A 471 8.26 40.49 39.08
N GLY A 472 8.81 39.55 38.28
CA GLY A 472 10.18 39.09 38.39
C GLY A 472 10.42 38.00 39.44
N THR A 473 9.36 37.41 40.02
CA THR A 473 9.46 36.23 40.90
C THR A 473 10.01 35.04 40.17
N TYR A 474 9.56 34.84 38.93
CA TYR A 474 9.95 33.67 38.10
C TYR A 474 11.00 34.07 37.07
N ALA A 475 12.13 33.36 37.06
CA ALA A 475 13.17 33.50 36.05
C ALA A 475 12.81 32.80 34.74
N LEU A 476 12.00 31.75 34.83
CA LEU A 476 11.60 30.89 33.71
C LEU A 476 10.25 30.20 34.04
N ILE A 477 9.51 29.88 33.02
CA ILE A 477 8.30 29.02 33.11
C ILE A 477 8.57 27.75 32.34
N LEU A 478 8.48 26.62 33.04
CA LEU A 478 8.43 25.28 32.42
C LEU A 478 6.96 24.85 32.35
N MET A 479 6.47 24.65 31.11
CA MET A 479 5.04 24.40 30.89
C MET A 479 4.82 23.21 30.00
N ASP A 480 4.09 22.21 30.49
CA ASP A 480 3.62 21.14 29.63
C ASP A 480 2.58 21.66 28.64
N ILE A 481 2.60 21.10 27.43
CA ILE A 481 1.69 21.48 26.36
C ILE A 481 0.30 20.92 26.57
N GLN A 482 0.22 19.65 27.01
CA GLN A 482 -1.04 18.92 27.13
C GLN A 482 -1.49 18.78 28.57
N MET A 483 -2.24 19.76 29.05
CA MET A 483 -2.78 19.78 30.40
C MET A 483 -4.31 19.90 30.38
N PRO A 484 -5.02 19.32 31.38
CA PRO A 484 -6.46 19.53 31.54
C PRO A 484 -6.77 20.97 31.92
N VAL A 485 -8.03 21.40 31.72
CA VAL A 485 -8.57 22.73 32.05
C VAL A 485 -8.07 23.83 31.12
N MET A 486 -6.75 23.98 30.94
CA MET A 486 -6.10 24.92 30.03
C MET A 486 -4.78 24.31 29.57
N ASP A 487 -4.60 24.17 28.25
CA ASP A 487 -3.36 23.70 27.65
C ASP A 487 -2.23 24.72 27.72
N GLY A 488 -0.99 24.26 27.51
CA GLY A 488 0.20 25.12 27.64
C GLY A 488 0.27 26.23 26.61
N TYR A 489 -0.26 26.06 25.39
CA TYR A 489 -0.28 27.10 24.37
C TYR A 489 -1.23 28.24 24.77
N THR A 490 -2.41 27.90 25.25
CA THR A 490 -3.40 28.86 25.73
C THR A 490 -2.87 29.59 26.96
N ALA A 491 -2.22 28.88 27.91
CA ALA A 491 -1.62 29.46 29.08
C ALA A 491 -0.45 30.44 28.73
N ALA A 492 0.45 30.03 27.85
CA ALA A 492 1.55 30.85 27.38
C ALA A 492 1.07 32.11 26.65
N SER A 493 -0.04 32.00 25.88
CA SER A 493 -0.65 33.16 25.22
C SER A 493 -1.29 34.14 26.23
N ALA A 494 -1.84 33.63 27.34
CA ALA A 494 -2.42 34.48 28.39
C ALA A 494 -1.35 35.16 29.26
N ILE A 495 -0.17 34.57 29.42
CA ILE A 495 0.94 35.14 30.21
C ILE A 495 1.70 36.20 29.41
N ARG A 496 1.72 36.16 28.08
CA ARG A 496 2.32 37.20 27.20
C ARG A 496 1.48 38.45 27.09
#